data_19ff84bee4f4092a659fffe6454c0474
#
_entry.id   19ff84bee4f4092a659fffe6454c0474
#
_cell.length_a   1.000
_cell.length_b   1.000
_cell.length_c   1.000
_cell.angle_alpha   90.00
_cell.angle_beta   90.00
_cell.angle_gamma   90.00
#
_symmetry.space_group_name_H-M   'P 1'
#
loop_
_entity.id
_entity.type
_entity.pdbx_description
1 polymer ?
#
loop_
_entity_poly.entity_id
_entity_poly.type
_entity_poly.pdbx_seq_one_letter_code
_entity_poly.pdbx_strand_id
1 'polypeptide(L)'
;MTKHLSSAALAITLLASSGWAQDAGFGPLIDPQGLAQARETVAPLVLDIRTDKVGETEQTVYAAGHIPGAVHAPYNLFRGPKENPGQLVAEDKLTEVLRSLGVTKDRPVVIVHQGKDQTDFGAAARVYWTLKSSGVSPLAILNGGMNAWEEAKLEVSTDAVTPTPSAIEVSFSDKWLATEEDVQAVVEGRAEGQLVDARPEAFWKGNAKHGAAARPGTLPQSRYFTHSSWFGDSAPSLIEADTAKALAAENGFESGDSLVSFCNTGHWAATNWFALSELAGIEGTRLYPESMVGWSKSGHEMANVPGPVRNLWNKVTGKY
;
A
#
# COMPACT_ATOMS: atom_id res chain seq x y z
N MET A 1 33.14 -27.93 -63.98
CA MET A 1 33.45 -27.06 -62.83
C MET A 1 32.18 -26.28 -62.48
N THR A 2 31.33 -26.87 -61.64
CA THR A 2 30.04 -26.27 -61.23
C THR A 2 30.15 -25.83 -59.78
N LYS A 3 30.12 -24.51 -59.54
CA LYS A 3 30.18 -23.92 -58.23
C LYS A 3 28.74 -23.87 -57.63
N HIS A 4 28.51 -24.62 -56.56
CA HIS A 4 27.30 -24.50 -55.75
C HIS A 4 27.47 -23.31 -54.78
N LEU A 5 26.63 -22.32 -54.92
CA LEU A 5 26.42 -21.21 -53.96
C LEU A 5 25.36 -21.64 -52.97
N SER A 6 25.78 -21.89 -51.73
CA SER A 6 24.88 -22.14 -50.61
C SER A 6 24.43 -20.79 -50.03
N SER A 7 23.16 -20.46 -50.19
CA SER A 7 22.51 -19.30 -49.53
C SER A 7 22.16 -19.70 -48.08
N ALA A 8 22.86 -19.16 -47.11
CA ALA A 8 22.48 -19.23 -45.70
C ALA A 8 21.37 -18.19 -45.41
N ALA A 9 20.16 -18.64 -45.18
CA ALA A 9 19.09 -17.82 -44.71
C ALA A 9 19.27 -17.55 -43.22
N LEU A 10 19.55 -16.28 -42.86
CA LEU A 10 19.64 -15.80 -41.50
C LEU A 10 18.20 -15.54 -40.99
N ALA A 11 17.69 -16.46 -40.17
CA ALA A 11 16.41 -16.27 -39.50
C ALA A 11 16.62 -15.27 -38.32
N ILE A 12 16.21 -14.03 -38.53
CA ILE A 12 16.13 -13.03 -37.44
C ILE A 12 14.87 -13.35 -36.64
N THR A 13 15.05 -14.00 -35.50
CA THR A 13 14.00 -14.15 -34.49
C THR A 13 13.82 -12.80 -33.81
N LEU A 14 12.80 -12.04 -34.19
CA LEU A 14 12.34 -10.90 -33.45
C LEU A 14 11.75 -11.42 -32.11
N LEU A 15 12.55 -11.36 -31.06
CA LEU A 15 12.03 -11.39 -29.71
C LEU A 15 11.21 -10.11 -29.52
N ALA A 16 9.89 -10.26 -29.66
CA ALA A 16 8.96 -9.24 -29.21
C ALA A 16 9.10 -9.17 -27.68
N SER A 17 10.01 -8.32 -27.20
CA SER A 17 9.94 -7.82 -25.83
C SER A 17 8.60 -7.10 -25.74
N SER A 18 7.65 -7.68 -25.01
CA SER A 18 6.46 -7.00 -24.53
C SER A 18 6.88 -5.94 -23.50
N GLY A 19 7.59 -4.94 -23.97
CA GLY A 19 7.73 -3.66 -23.31
C GLY A 19 6.36 -3.01 -23.41
N TRP A 20 5.51 -3.21 -22.43
CA TRP A 20 4.46 -2.25 -22.16
C TRP A 20 5.20 -0.95 -21.88
N ALA A 21 5.23 -0.08 -22.89
CA ALA A 21 5.70 1.29 -22.73
C ALA A 21 5.01 1.80 -21.46
N GLN A 22 5.80 2.36 -20.53
CA GLN A 22 5.25 3.25 -19.52
C GLN A 22 4.54 4.36 -20.32
N ASP A 23 3.24 4.15 -20.60
CA ASP A 23 2.40 5.21 -21.10
C ASP A 23 2.49 6.32 -20.08
N ALA A 24 3.00 7.47 -20.51
CA ALA A 24 3.13 8.64 -19.67
C ALA A 24 1.75 8.93 -19.05
N GLY A 25 1.56 8.52 -17.79
CA GLY A 25 0.33 8.76 -17.06
C GLY A 25 -0.28 7.61 -16.26
N PHE A 26 0.15 6.34 -16.39
CA PHE A 26 -0.40 5.25 -15.58
C PHE A 26 0.55 4.83 -14.46
N GLY A 27 0.16 5.14 -13.19
CA GLY A 27 0.78 4.69 -11.95
C GLY A 27 2.09 5.41 -11.58
N PRO A 28 2.52 5.25 -10.33
CA PRO A 28 1.82 4.65 -9.20
C PRO A 28 0.66 5.48 -8.65
N LEU A 29 0.65 6.81 -8.90
CA LEU A 29 -0.48 7.70 -8.70
C LEU A 29 -1.13 8.02 -10.05
N ILE A 30 -2.45 8.17 -10.05
CA ILE A 30 -3.22 8.62 -11.22
C ILE A 30 -4.23 9.67 -10.76
N ASP A 31 -4.36 10.76 -11.51
CA ASP A 31 -5.39 11.75 -11.26
C ASP A 31 -6.75 11.35 -11.89
N PRO A 32 -7.87 12.04 -11.55
CA PRO A 32 -9.17 11.70 -12.10
C PRO A 32 -9.24 11.72 -13.63
N GLN A 33 -8.62 12.69 -14.29
CA GLN A 33 -8.61 12.83 -15.74
C GLN A 33 -7.78 11.73 -16.39
N GLY A 34 -6.61 11.43 -15.82
CA GLY A 34 -5.76 10.31 -16.24
C GLY A 34 -6.49 8.97 -16.14
N LEU A 35 -7.23 8.73 -15.05
CA LEU A 35 -8.04 7.53 -14.91
C LEU A 35 -9.18 7.49 -15.95
N ALA A 36 -9.88 8.61 -16.17
CA ALA A 36 -10.91 8.69 -17.19
C ALA A 36 -10.36 8.32 -18.58
N GLN A 37 -9.20 8.84 -18.95
CA GLN A 37 -8.51 8.49 -20.20
C GLN A 37 -8.03 7.03 -20.22
N ALA A 38 -7.45 6.53 -19.11
CA ALA A 38 -6.98 5.15 -19.02
C ALA A 38 -8.11 4.13 -19.20
N ARG A 39 -9.33 4.44 -18.75
CA ARG A 39 -10.50 3.58 -18.93
C ARG A 39 -10.85 3.37 -20.40
N GLU A 40 -10.62 4.38 -21.25
CA GLU A 40 -10.88 4.30 -22.71
C GLU A 40 -9.74 3.60 -23.49
N THR A 41 -8.51 3.61 -22.95
CA THR A 41 -7.32 3.15 -23.68
C THR A 41 -6.81 1.79 -23.21
N VAL A 42 -6.55 1.64 -21.90
CA VAL A 42 -5.99 0.40 -21.32
C VAL A 42 -7.00 -0.41 -20.53
N ALA A 43 -8.20 0.11 -20.29
CA ALA A 43 -9.31 -0.53 -19.58
C ALA A 43 -8.89 -1.22 -18.27
N PRO A 44 -8.31 -0.48 -17.30
CA PRO A 44 -7.85 -1.05 -16.05
C PRO A 44 -9.00 -1.69 -15.26
N LEU A 45 -8.69 -2.62 -14.37
CA LEU A 45 -9.61 -3.03 -13.35
C LEU A 45 -9.63 -1.95 -12.25
N VAL A 46 -10.76 -1.32 -12.02
CA VAL A 46 -10.94 -0.35 -10.94
C VAL A 46 -11.49 -1.07 -9.70
N LEU A 47 -10.73 -1.06 -8.61
CA LEU A 47 -11.12 -1.63 -7.32
C LEU A 47 -11.53 -0.52 -6.34
N ASP A 48 -12.80 -0.45 -6.01
CA ASP A 48 -13.33 0.48 -5.00
C ASP A 48 -13.28 -0.19 -3.63
N ILE A 49 -12.38 0.30 -2.77
CA ILE A 49 -12.11 -0.31 -1.46
C ILE A 49 -12.92 0.30 -0.31
N ARG A 50 -13.85 1.23 -0.59
CA ARG A 50 -14.63 1.93 0.41
C ARG A 50 -15.56 0.98 1.17
N THR A 51 -15.65 1.17 2.50
CA THR A 51 -16.42 0.30 3.39
C THR A 51 -17.53 1.02 4.14
N ASP A 52 -17.56 2.37 4.07
CA ASP A 52 -18.50 3.17 4.83
C ASP A 52 -19.94 2.99 4.32
N LYS A 53 -20.86 3.31 5.21
CA LYS A 53 -22.30 3.41 4.91
C LYS A 53 -22.72 4.87 4.77
N VAL A 54 -23.80 5.09 4.06
CA VAL A 54 -24.39 6.42 3.89
C VAL A 54 -25.19 6.79 5.15
N GLY A 55 -24.61 7.62 5.98
CA GLY A 55 -25.24 8.01 7.26
C GLY A 55 -25.60 6.80 8.13
N GLU A 56 -26.82 6.73 8.62
CA GLU A 56 -27.33 5.62 9.44
C GLU A 56 -28.01 4.50 8.61
N THR A 57 -27.86 4.52 7.29
CA THR A 57 -28.49 3.52 6.39
C THR A 57 -27.65 2.25 6.28
N GLU A 58 -28.22 1.20 5.70
CA GLU A 58 -27.47 -0.02 5.35
C GLU A 58 -26.77 0.08 3.97
N GLN A 59 -27.07 1.13 3.20
CA GLN A 59 -26.46 1.36 1.88
C GLN A 59 -24.98 1.73 2.03
N THR A 60 -24.10 1.03 1.30
CA THR A 60 -22.69 1.40 1.23
C THR A 60 -22.48 2.65 0.38
N VAL A 61 -21.43 3.42 0.66
CA VAL A 61 -21.06 4.57 -0.19
C VAL A 61 -20.73 4.14 -1.61
N TYR A 62 -20.22 2.91 -1.82
CA TYR A 62 -20.05 2.32 -3.14
C TYR A 62 -21.38 2.17 -3.89
N ALA A 63 -22.40 1.60 -3.24
CA ALA A 63 -23.72 1.40 -3.86
C ALA A 63 -24.47 2.71 -4.09
N ALA A 64 -24.16 3.76 -3.33
CA ALA A 64 -24.70 5.11 -3.52
C ALA A 64 -24.05 5.83 -4.72
N GLY A 65 -22.79 5.49 -5.06
CA GLY A 65 -22.09 6.03 -6.22
C GLY A 65 -20.65 5.55 -6.30
N HIS A 66 -20.26 5.08 -7.46
CA HIS A 66 -18.90 4.61 -7.76
C HIS A 66 -18.49 4.95 -9.19
N ILE A 67 -17.21 4.86 -9.50
CA ILE A 67 -16.70 5.03 -10.87
C ILE A 67 -17.33 3.95 -11.76
N PRO A 68 -17.93 4.28 -12.92
CA PRO A 68 -18.59 3.30 -13.76
C PRO A 68 -17.73 2.07 -14.04
N GLY A 69 -18.26 0.87 -13.76
CA GLY A 69 -17.55 -0.41 -13.92
C GLY A 69 -16.55 -0.75 -12.80
N ALA A 70 -16.42 0.07 -11.78
CA ALA A 70 -15.57 -0.26 -10.63
C ALA A 70 -16.14 -1.44 -9.84
N VAL A 71 -15.28 -2.38 -9.45
CA VAL A 71 -15.61 -3.56 -8.66
C VAL A 71 -15.49 -3.21 -7.17
N HIS A 72 -16.52 -3.53 -6.39
CA HIS A 72 -16.48 -3.35 -4.94
C HIS A 72 -15.54 -4.37 -4.29
N ALA A 73 -14.46 -3.89 -3.72
CA ALA A 73 -13.40 -4.66 -3.07
C ALA A 73 -13.13 -4.14 -1.65
N PRO A 74 -14.07 -4.29 -0.70
CA PRO A 74 -13.99 -3.68 0.62
C PRO A 74 -12.65 -3.93 1.30
N TYR A 75 -12.06 -2.89 1.90
CA TYR A 75 -10.72 -2.92 2.50
C TYR A 75 -10.49 -4.06 3.49
N ASN A 76 -11.52 -4.47 4.22
CA ASN A 76 -11.44 -5.57 5.17
C ASN A 76 -11.11 -6.94 4.53
N LEU A 77 -11.30 -7.12 3.22
CA LEU A 77 -10.85 -8.31 2.49
C LEU A 77 -9.33 -8.49 2.48
N PHE A 78 -8.59 -7.40 2.70
CA PHE A 78 -7.12 -7.33 2.66
C PHE A 78 -6.50 -7.23 4.06
N ARG A 79 -7.28 -7.48 5.11
CA ARG A 79 -6.86 -7.29 6.51
C ARG A 79 -6.92 -8.59 7.32
N GLY A 80 -6.02 -8.67 8.28
CA GLY A 80 -6.06 -9.72 9.28
C GLY A 80 -7.23 -9.57 10.27
N PRO A 81 -7.34 -10.48 11.23
CA PRO A 81 -8.42 -10.49 12.23
C PRO A 81 -8.33 -9.27 13.16
N LYS A 82 -9.42 -8.98 13.88
CA LYS A 82 -9.54 -7.81 14.76
C LYS A 82 -8.43 -7.75 15.82
N GLU A 83 -7.97 -8.91 16.28
CA GLU A 83 -6.89 -9.03 17.27
C GLU A 83 -5.52 -8.66 16.70
N ASN A 84 -5.30 -8.86 15.41
CA ASN A 84 -4.09 -8.47 14.68
C ASN A 84 -4.43 -7.99 13.26
N PRO A 85 -4.96 -6.77 13.10
CA PRO A 85 -5.40 -6.28 11.80
C PRO A 85 -4.25 -6.14 10.78
N GLY A 86 -3.00 -6.13 11.25
CA GLY A 86 -1.81 -6.11 10.42
C GLY A 86 -1.43 -7.44 9.81
N GLN A 87 -1.86 -8.54 10.41
CA GLN A 87 -1.56 -9.89 9.94
C GLN A 87 -1.94 -10.07 8.46
N LEU A 88 -1.09 -10.76 7.72
CA LEU A 88 -1.38 -11.10 6.33
C LEU A 88 -2.61 -12.00 6.24
N VAL A 89 -3.43 -11.76 5.23
CA VAL A 89 -4.42 -12.74 4.81
C VAL A 89 -3.66 -13.94 4.23
N ALA A 90 -4.02 -15.15 4.62
CA ALA A 90 -3.39 -16.37 4.10
C ALA A 90 -3.47 -16.41 2.56
N GLU A 91 -2.40 -16.90 1.91
CA GLU A 91 -2.27 -16.86 0.45
C GLU A 91 -3.42 -17.55 -0.29
N ASP A 92 -3.90 -18.68 0.22
CA ASP A 92 -5.06 -19.41 -0.30
C ASP A 92 -6.33 -18.55 -0.24
N LYS A 93 -6.57 -17.90 0.91
CA LYS A 93 -7.72 -17.03 1.11
C LYS A 93 -7.64 -15.77 0.24
N LEU A 94 -6.47 -15.16 0.16
CA LEU A 94 -6.26 -13.99 -0.70
C LEU A 94 -6.40 -14.39 -2.19
N THR A 95 -5.95 -15.58 -2.57
CA THR A 95 -6.17 -16.14 -3.91
C THR A 95 -7.66 -16.21 -4.25
N GLU A 96 -8.49 -16.75 -3.35
CA GLU A 96 -9.96 -16.78 -3.54
C GLU A 96 -10.54 -15.37 -3.72
N VAL A 97 -10.12 -14.41 -2.87
CA VAL A 97 -10.56 -13.01 -2.93
C VAL A 97 -10.18 -12.40 -4.28
N LEU A 98 -8.91 -12.45 -4.67
CA LEU A 98 -8.45 -11.83 -5.91
C LEU A 98 -9.07 -12.47 -7.16
N ARG A 99 -9.30 -13.78 -7.15
CA ARG A 99 -10.05 -14.47 -8.21
C ARG A 99 -11.47 -13.93 -8.33
N SER A 100 -12.18 -13.85 -7.22
CA SER A 100 -13.56 -13.34 -7.21
C SER A 100 -13.70 -11.88 -7.68
N LEU A 101 -12.67 -11.06 -7.47
CA LEU A 101 -12.60 -9.67 -7.93
C LEU A 101 -12.16 -9.53 -9.40
N GLY A 102 -11.78 -10.63 -10.06
CA GLY A 102 -11.32 -10.62 -11.45
C GLY A 102 -9.90 -10.07 -11.63
N VAL A 103 -9.07 -10.05 -10.58
CA VAL A 103 -7.68 -9.59 -10.65
C VAL A 103 -6.84 -10.60 -11.40
N THR A 104 -6.01 -10.14 -12.35
CA THR A 104 -4.96 -10.92 -13.01
C THR A 104 -3.59 -10.29 -12.74
N LYS A 105 -2.50 -10.98 -13.07
CA LYS A 105 -1.14 -10.44 -12.78
C LYS A 105 -0.75 -9.28 -13.71
N ASP A 106 -1.31 -9.22 -14.90
CA ASP A 106 -0.90 -8.35 -16.02
C ASP A 106 -1.93 -7.29 -16.41
N ARG A 107 -3.18 -7.38 -15.93
CA ARG A 107 -4.17 -6.33 -16.16
C ARG A 107 -3.88 -5.15 -15.23
N PRO A 108 -3.79 -3.91 -15.76
CA PRO A 108 -3.65 -2.72 -14.93
C PRO A 108 -4.77 -2.62 -13.88
N VAL A 109 -4.41 -2.28 -12.63
CA VAL A 109 -5.38 -2.10 -11.54
C VAL A 109 -5.27 -0.70 -10.96
N VAL A 110 -6.42 -0.04 -10.79
CA VAL A 110 -6.52 1.24 -10.07
C VAL A 110 -7.30 1.04 -8.78
N ILE A 111 -6.73 1.49 -7.67
CA ILE A 111 -7.33 1.40 -6.34
C ILE A 111 -7.98 2.73 -5.99
N VAL A 112 -9.27 2.69 -5.61
CA VAL A 112 -10.07 3.87 -5.28
C VAL A 112 -10.48 3.81 -3.81
N HIS A 113 -10.02 4.80 -3.03
CA HIS A 113 -10.45 5.08 -1.67
C HIS A 113 -11.40 6.30 -1.65
N GLN A 114 -11.92 6.71 -0.49
CA GLN A 114 -12.84 7.85 -0.45
C GLN A 114 -12.14 9.19 -0.72
N GLY A 115 -10.93 9.38 -0.24
CA GLY A 115 -10.25 10.68 -0.25
C GLY A 115 -10.65 11.58 0.91
N LYS A 116 -10.88 11.01 2.11
CA LYS A 116 -11.28 11.77 3.30
C LYS A 116 -10.12 12.48 3.96
N ASP A 117 -9.05 11.75 4.20
CA ASP A 117 -7.89 12.19 4.97
C ASP A 117 -6.66 11.32 4.67
N GLN A 118 -5.57 11.64 5.33
CA GLN A 118 -4.29 10.91 5.22
C GLN A 118 -4.38 9.45 5.68
N THR A 119 -5.28 9.13 6.61
CA THR A 119 -5.49 7.76 7.08
C THR A 119 -6.23 6.94 6.02
N ASP A 120 -7.22 7.52 5.36
CA ASP A 120 -7.97 6.86 4.28
C ASP A 120 -7.07 6.46 3.10
N PHE A 121 -6.08 7.31 2.73
CA PHE A 121 -5.06 6.94 1.75
C PHE A 121 -4.26 5.69 2.16
N GLY A 122 -3.98 5.52 3.46
CA GLY A 122 -3.27 4.35 3.98
C GLY A 122 -3.96 3.02 3.66
N ALA A 123 -5.30 3.01 3.53
CA ALA A 123 -6.03 1.84 3.06
C ALA A 123 -5.68 1.49 1.61
N ALA A 124 -5.68 2.48 0.72
CA ALA A 124 -5.31 2.30 -0.67
C ALA A 124 -3.84 1.84 -0.83
N ALA A 125 -2.91 2.47 -0.10
CA ALA A 125 -1.51 2.07 -0.09
C ALA A 125 -1.31 0.64 0.41
N ARG A 126 -2.08 0.18 1.42
CA ARG A 126 -2.01 -1.20 1.90
C ARG A 126 -2.52 -2.21 0.87
N VAL A 127 -3.61 -1.89 0.16
CA VAL A 127 -4.12 -2.74 -0.92
C VAL A 127 -3.13 -2.76 -2.08
N TYR A 128 -2.58 -1.61 -2.47
CA TYR A 128 -1.52 -1.52 -3.49
C TYR A 128 -0.32 -2.42 -3.15
N TRP A 129 0.20 -2.30 -1.93
CA TRP A 129 1.29 -3.15 -1.45
C TRP A 129 0.94 -4.64 -1.50
N THR A 130 -0.28 -5.00 -1.08
CA THR A 130 -0.74 -6.40 -1.11
C THR A 130 -0.79 -6.95 -2.53
N LEU A 131 -1.34 -6.19 -3.48
CA LEU A 131 -1.40 -6.59 -4.89
C LEU A 131 0.00 -6.69 -5.51
N LYS A 132 0.87 -5.69 -5.26
CA LYS A 132 2.25 -5.70 -5.75
C LYS A 132 3.03 -6.89 -5.20
N SER A 133 2.92 -7.17 -3.91
CA SER A 133 3.54 -8.33 -3.26
C SER A 133 2.99 -9.66 -3.78
N SER A 134 1.78 -9.66 -4.34
CA SER A 134 1.15 -10.81 -5.00
C SER A 134 1.52 -10.93 -6.49
N GLY A 135 2.39 -10.07 -7.00
CA GLY A 135 2.88 -10.09 -8.38
C GLY A 135 1.95 -9.40 -9.39
N VAL A 136 1.01 -8.57 -8.95
CA VAL A 136 0.13 -7.78 -9.85
C VAL A 136 0.83 -6.50 -10.29
N SER A 137 0.85 -6.22 -11.59
CA SER A 137 1.43 -5.01 -12.19
C SER A 137 0.89 -4.82 -13.62
N PRO A 138 0.65 -3.56 -14.07
CA PRO A 138 0.88 -2.28 -13.36
C PRO A 138 -0.25 -1.93 -12.37
N LEU A 139 0.08 -1.07 -11.39
CA LEU A 139 -0.82 -0.63 -10.33
C LEU A 139 -0.84 0.90 -10.22
N ALA A 140 -1.99 1.47 -9.86
CA ALA A 140 -2.11 2.88 -9.50
C ALA A 140 -3.08 3.08 -8.33
N ILE A 141 -2.92 4.18 -7.61
CA ILE A 141 -3.91 4.70 -6.65
C ILE A 141 -4.50 5.99 -7.24
N LEU A 142 -5.83 6.12 -7.24
CA LEU A 142 -6.49 7.38 -7.57
C LEU A 142 -6.17 8.42 -6.51
N ASN A 143 -5.31 9.40 -6.86
CA ASN A 143 -4.87 10.44 -5.92
C ASN A 143 -6.05 11.36 -5.58
N GLY A 144 -6.30 11.55 -4.29
CA GLY A 144 -7.50 12.24 -3.79
C GLY A 144 -8.78 11.39 -3.77
N GLY A 145 -8.74 10.13 -4.28
CA GLY A 145 -9.83 9.17 -4.18
C GLY A 145 -11.12 9.57 -4.90
N MET A 146 -12.25 9.00 -4.42
CA MET A 146 -13.57 9.28 -5.00
C MET A 146 -13.97 10.76 -4.88
N ASN A 147 -13.56 11.44 -3.81
CA ASN A 147 -13.83 12.87 -3.66
C ASN A 147 -13.23 13.69 -4.82
N ALA A 148 -11.97 13.41 -5.20
CA ALA A 148 -11.33 14.08 -6.34
C ALA A 148 -12.02 13.74 -7.67
N TRP A 149 -12.51 12.50 -7.85
CA TRP A 149 -13.30 12.10 -9.01
C TRP A 149 -14.58 12.91 -9.15
N GLU A 150 -15.32 13.08 -8.04
CA GLU A 150 -16.55 13.85 -7.99
C GLU A 150 -16.32 15.36 -8.17
N GLU A 151 -15.24 15.91 -7.59
CA GLU A 151 -14.83 17.31 -7.78
C GLU A 151 -14.47 17.60 -9.25
N ALA A 152 -13.89 16.63 -9.93
CA ALA A 152 -13.63 16.70 -11.37
C ALA A 152 -14.90 16.57 -12.22
N LYS A 153 -16.09 16.37 -11.60
CA LYS A 153 -17.40 16.21 -12.24
C LYS A 153 -17.45 15.10 -13.28
N LEU A 154 -16.71 14.04 -13.02
CA LEU A 154 -16.71 12.84 -13.84
C LEU A 154 -17.90 11.94 -13.52
N GLU A 155 -18.25 11.06 -14.46
CA GLU A 155 -19.43 10.20 -14.36
C GLU A 155 -19.38 9.29 -13.13
N VAL A 156 -20.50 9.15 -12.45
CA VAL A 156 -20.73 8.25 -11.31
C VAL A 156 -21.88 7.32 -11.67
N SER A 157 -21.73 6.02 -11.37
CA SER A 157 -22.76 5.00 -11.57
C SER A 157 -23.21 4.41 -10.24
N THR A 158 -24.44 3.90 -10.23
CA THR A 158 -24.99 3.04 -9.18
C THR A 158 -25.26 1.62 -9.67
N ASP A 159 -24.84 1.29 -10.88
CA ASP A 159 -25.07 -0.02 -11.50
C ASP A 159 -24.31 -1.13 -10.76
N ALA A 160 -24.97 -2.26 -10.55
CA ALA A 160 -24.31 -3.40 -9.93
C ALA A 160 -23.24 -3.99 -10.89
N VAL A 161 -22.01 -4.11 -10.40
CA VAL A 161 -20.90 -4.69 -11.15
C VAL A 161 -20.63 -6.11 -10.68
N THR A 162 -20.71 -7.07 -11.59
CA THR A 162 -20.33 -8.47 -11.33
C THR A 162 -19.05 -8.80 -12.08
N PRO A 163 -17.91 -8.94 -11.38
CA PRO A 163 -16.66 -9.27 -12.06
C PRO A 163 -16.65 -10.70 -12.59
N THR A 164 -15.92 -10.91 -13.69
CA THR A 164 -15.62 -12.26 -14.17
C THR A 164 -14.45 -12.81 -13.33
N PRO A 165 -14.60 -13.96 -12.65
CA PRO A 165 -13.52 -14.53 -11.87
C PRO A 165 -12.27 -14.81 -12.69
N SER A 166 -11.11 -14.60 -12.12
CA SER A 166 -9.80 -14.86 -12.72
C SER A 166 -9.22 -16.21 -12.27
N ALA A 167 -8.02 -16.54 -12.79
CA ALA A 167 -7.26 -17.73 -12.40
C ALA A 167 -5.96 -17.37 -11.66
N ILE A 168 -5.86 -16.18 -11.06
CA ILE A 168 -4.66 -15.74 -10.34
C ILE A 168 -4.34 -16.72 -9.19
N GLU A 169 -3.04 -16.92 -8.95
CA GLU A 169 -2.51 -17.57 -7.76
C GLU A 169 -1.58 -16.61 -7.05
N VAL A 170 -1.77 -16.44 -5.74
CA VAL A 170 -1.01 -15.56 -4.88
C VAL A 170 0.16 -16.29 -4.27
N SER A 171 1.33 -15.67 -4.32
CA SER A 171 2.48 -15.97 -3.48
C SER A 171 3.16 -14.65 -3.16
N PHE A 172 3.33 -14.34 -1.86
CA PHE A 172 3.93 -13.09 -1.45
C PHE A 172 5.41 -13.02 -1.79
N SER A 173 5.83 -11.90 -2.31
CA SER A 173 7.23 -11.62 -2.63
C SER A 173 7.98 -11.12 -1.39
N ASP A 174 9.08 -11.76 -1.05
CA ASP A 174 10.01 -11.32 0.01
C ASP A 174 10.65 -9.96 -0.29
N LYS A 175 10.62 -9.52 -1.55
CA LYS A 175 11.16 -8.20 -1.94
C LYS A 175 10.48 -7.05 -1.18
N TRP A 176 9.17 -7.17 -0.94
CA TRP A 176 8.36 -6.08 -0.37
C TRP A 176 7.92 -6.33 1.07
N LEU A 177 8.06 -7.56 1.54
CA LEU A 177 7.65 -8.01 2.86
C LEU A 177 8.83 -8.04 3.83
N ALA A 178 8.66 -7.45 5.01
CA ALA A 178 9.51 -7.73 6.18
C ALA A 178 8.69 -8.53 7.20
N THR A 179 9.20 -9.68 7.59
CA THR A 179 8.62 -10.52 8.64
C THR A 179 9.04 -10.03 10.03
N GLU A 180 8.43 -10.56 11.09
CA GLU A 180 8.87 -10.32 12.47
C GLU A 180 10.34 -10.75 12.67
N GLU A 181 10.75 -11.88 12.05
CA GLU A 181 12.13 -12.38 12.12
C GLU A 181 13.11 -11.42 11.44
N ASP A 182 12.77 -10.87 10.27
CA ASP A 182 13.59 -9.84 9.60
C ASP A 182 13.78 -8.61 10.49
N VAL A 183 12.69 -8.12 11.08
CA VAL A 183 12.73 -6.97 12.00
C VAL A 183 13.57 -7.28 13.22
N GLN A 184 13.43 -8.48 13.80
CA GLN A 184 14.24 -8.91 14.93
C GLN A 184 15.72 -8.97 14.57
N ALA A 185 16.06 -9.47 13.38
CA ALA A 185 17.44 -9.51 12.92
C ALA A 185 18.06 -8.11 12.81
N VAL A 186 17.29 -7.11 12.36
CA VAL A 186 17.74 -5.71 12.34
C VAL A 186 17.92 -5.16 13.76
N VAL A 187 16.95 -5.37 14.66
CA VAL A 187 17.01 -4.91 16.06
C VAL A 187 18.24 -5.49 16.80
N GLU A 188 18.57 -6.75 16.53
CA GLU A 188 19.71 -7.44 17.15
C GLU A 188 21.05 -7.16 16.43
N GLY A 189 21.06 -6.37 15.37
CA GLY A 189 22.26 -6.06 14.58
C GLY A 189 22.80 -7.25 13.76
N ARG A 190 21.97 -8.28 13.51
CA ARG A 190 22.29 -9.44 12.68
C ARG A 190 22.03 -9.20 11.19
N ALA A 191 21.24 -8.20 10.87
CA ALA A 191 20.97 -7.74 9.50
C ALA A 191 21.08 -6.23 9.43
N GLU A 192 21.50 -5.73 8.26
CA GLU A 192 21.45 -4.30 7.95
C GLU A 192 20.01 -3.86 7.64
N GLY A 193 19.67 -2.64 8.02
CA GLY A 193 18.39 -2.04 7.73
C GLY A 193 18.05 -0.89 8.68
N GLN A 194 17.22 0.02 8.22
CA GLN A 194 16.68 1.12 9.02
C GLN A 194 15.18 0.92 9.24
N LEU A 195 14.78 0.83 10.51
CA LEU A 195 13.37 0.73 10.91
C LEU A 195 12.75 2.13 10.94
N VAL A 196 11.65 2.35 10.22
CA VAL A 196 11.00 3.67 10.07
C VAL A 196 9.60 3.62 10.66
N ASP A 197 9.38 4.36 11.75
CA ASP A 197 8.09 4.47 12.43
C ASP A 197 7.21 5.53 11.74
N ALA A 198 6.16 5.07 11.08
CA ALA A 198 5.21 5.88 10.32
C ALA A 198 4.10 6.53 11.17
N ARG A 199 4.07 6.27 12.47
CA ARG A 199 3.00 6.73 13.37
C ARG A 199 3.15 8.20 13.75
N PRO A 200 2.05 8.84 14.20
CA PRO A 200 2.16 10.11 14.91
C PRO A 200 3.10 10.05 16.12
N GLU A 201 3.77 11.16 16.42
CA GLU A 201 4.82 11.24 17.45
C GLU A 201 4.40 10.71 18.83
N ALA A 202 3.13 10.88 19.19
CA ALA A 202 2.61 10.38 20.46
C ALA A 202 2.77 8.85 20.62
N PHE A 203 2.61 8.10 19.54
CA PHE A 203 2.84 6.64 19.52
C PHE A 203 4.32 6.31 19.63
N TRP A 204 5.17 6.99 18.83
CA TRP A 204 6.60 6.76 18.87
C TRP A 204 7.21 7.06 20.24
N LYS A 205 6.75 8.13 20.90
CA LYS A 205 7.17 8.48 22.27
C LYS A 205 6.55 7.60 23.37
N GLY A 206 5.72 6.62 23.02
CA GLY A 206 5.02 5.75 23.99
C GLY A 206 3.92 6.47 24.79
N ASN A 207 3.43 7.62 24.31
CA ASN A 207 2.32 8.36 24.94
C ASN A 207 0.95 7.92 24.43
N ALA A 208 0.90 7.14 23.38
CA ALA A 208 -0.30 6.53 22.82
C ALA A 208 -0.03 5.07 22.44
N LYS A 209 -1.09 4.28 22.36
CA LYS A 209 -1.06 2.86 22.04
C LYS A 209 -2.28 2.50 21.21
N HIS A 210 -2.11 1.62 20.21
CA HIS A 210 -3.26 1.01 19.52
C HIS A 210 -3.99 0.05 20.46
N GLY A 211 -5.32 0.02 20.40
CA GLY A 211 -6.14 -0.83 21.29
C GLY A 211 -5.75 -2.30 21.31
N ALA A 212 -5.36 -2.86 20.15
CA ALA A 212 -4.92 -4.25 20.02
C ALA A 212 -3.44 -4.48 20.43
N ALA A 213 -2.61 -3.45 20.61
CA ALA A 213 -1.23 -3.60 21.04
C ALA A 213 -1.14 -3.92 22.53
N ALA A 214 -0.26 -4.84 22.92
CA ALA A 214 -0.08 -5.23 24.33
C ALA A 214 0.56 -4.10 25.15
N ARG A 215 1.52 -3.36 24.58
CA ARG A 215 2.30 -2.33 25.26
C ARG A 215 2.49 -1.09 24.37
N PRO A 216 2.61 0.13 24.97
CA PRO A 216 3.05 1.32 24.25
C PRO A 216 4.57 1.30 24.01
N GLY A 217 5.05 2.08 23.06
CA GLY A 217 6.46 2.19 22.70
C GLY A 217 6.67 2.01 21.21
N THR A 218 7.92 1.81 20.81
CA THR A 218 8.34 1.63 19.41
C THR A 218 9.37 0.51 19.28
N LEU A 219 9.76 0.17 18.07
CA LEU A 219 10.88 -0.74 17.82
C LEU A 219 12.21 -0.10 18.25
N PRO A 220 13.12 -0.86 18.88
CA PRO A 220 14.46 -0.36 19.18
C PRO A 220 15.16 0.17 17.93
N GLN A 221 15.99 1.20 18.08
CA GLN A 221 16.77 1.85 17.02
C GLN A 221 15.94 2.41 15.86
N SER A 222 14.59 2.46 15.98
CA SER A 222 13.74 2.99 14.92
C SER A 222 13.88 4.51 14.80
N ARG A 223 13.82 4.95 13.54
CA ARG A 223 13.74 6.36 13.19
C ARG A 223 12.27 6.79 13.07
N TYR A 224 11.96 7.96 13.60
CA TYR A 224 10.65 8.57 13.45
C TYR A 224 10.52 9.29 12.11
N PHE A 225 9.53 8.91 11.31
CA PHE A 225 9.12 9.64 10.12
C PHE A 225 7.64 9.37 9.83
N THR A 226 6.77 10.29 10.23
CA THR A 226 5.33 10.10 10.18
C THR A 226 4.78 10.04 8.75
N HIS A 227 3.81 9.17 8.52
CA HIS A 227 3.11 9.05 7.24
C HIS A 227 2.48 10.36 6.75
N SER A 228 2.11 11.25 7.68
CA SER A 228 1.51 12.55 7.34
C SER A 228 2.46 13.50 6.61
N SER A 229 3.78 13.26 6.67
CA SER A 229 4.77 14.07 5.95
C SER A 229 4.65 13.99 4.43
N TRP A 230 4.02 12.95 3.91
CA TRP A 230 3.84 12.76 2.47
C TRP A 230 2.63 13.50 1.88
N PHE A 231 1.93 14.28 2.69
CA PHE A 231 0.78 15.07 2.26
C PHE A 231 1.13 16.54 2.34
N GLY A 232 0.83 17.28 1.29
CA GLY A 232 0.93 18.74 1.28
C GLY A 232 -0.22 19.42 2.01
N ASP A 233 -0.33 20.74 1.86
CA ASP A 233 -1.41 21.54 2.45
C ASP A 233 -2.80 21.15 1.91
N SER A 234 -2.84 20.46 0.79
CA SER A 234 -4.06 19.99 0.11
C SER A 234 -4.38 18.51 0.39
N ALA A 235 -4.09 18.01 1.62
CA ALA A 235 -4.59 16.70 2.01
C ALA A 235 -6.10 16.57 1.64
N PRO A 236 -6.54 15.41 1.10
CA PRO A 236 -6.00 14.07 1.29
C PRO A 236 -5.10 13.53 0.17
N SER A 237 -4.70 14.37 -0.78
CA SER A 237 -3.84 13.93 -1.89
C SER A 237 -2.38 13.79 -1.47
N LEU A 238 -1.72 12.74 -1.92
CA LEU A 238 -0.29 12.56 -1.75
C LEU A 238 0.48 13.52 -2.67
N ILE A 239 1.68 13.93 -2.24
CA ILE A 239 2.59 14.74 -3.05
C ILE A 239 3.09 13.96 -4.27
N GLU A 240 3.45 14.69 -5.33
CA GLU A 240 3.98 14.12 -6.56
C GLU A 240 5.38 13.50 -6.37
N ALA A 241 5.77 12.62 -7.31
CA ALA A 241 7.00 11.83 -7.22
C ALA A 241 8.27 12.67 -7.02
N ASP A 242 8.44 13.76 -7.76
CA ASP A 242 9.63 14.63 -7.62
C ASP A 242 9.72 15.28 -6.23
N THR A 243 8.57 15.71 -5.69
CA THR A 243 8.49 16.27 -4.33
C THR A 243 8.74 15.17 -3.28
N ALA A 244 8.22 13.97 -3.48
CA ALA A 244 8.47 12.83 -2.59
C ALA A 244 9.95 12.45 -2.56
N LYS A 245 10.61 12.44 -3.72
CA LYS A 245 12.04 12.17 -3.84
C LYS A 245 12.89 13.23 -3.12
N ALA A 246 12.56 14.51 -3.30
CA ALA A 246 13.23 15.60 -2.60
C ALA A 246 13.06 15.49 -1.07
N LEU A 247 11.83 15.25 -0.61
CA LEU A 247 11.52 15.09 0.81
C LEU A 247 12.24 13.88 1.43
N ALA A 248 12.31 12.75 0.70
CA ALA A 248 13.06 11.58 1.14
C ALA A 248 14.55 11.92 1.32
N ALA A 249 15.18 12.57 0.33
CA ALA A 249 16.59 12.96 0.39
C ALA A 249 16.88 13.96 1.52
N GLU A 250 16.04 14.98 1.72
CA GLU A 250 16.13 15.94 2.83
C GLU A 250 16.11 15.25 4.20
N ASN A 251 15.39 14.14 4.28
CA ASN A 251 15.34 13.33 5.49
C ASN A 251 16.37 12.19 5.50
N GLY A 252 17.36 12.19 4.60
CA GLY A 252 18.45 11.22 4.55
C GLY A 252 17.97 9.79 4.27
N PHE A 253 16.95 9.62 3.45
CA PHE A 253 16.57 8.37 2.81
C PHE A 253 17.12 8.40 1.38
N GLU A 254 18.00 7.45 1.05
CA GLU A 254 18.74 7.47 -0.20
C GLU A 254 18.49 6.21 -1.04
N SER A 255 18.75 6.32 -2.33
CA SER A 255 18.71 5.16 -3.21
C SER A 255 19.75 4.12 -2.75
N GLY A 256 19.31 2.88 -2.59
CA GLY A 256 20.15 1.78 -2.07
C GLY A 256 19.95 1.50 -0.57
N ASP A 257 19.22 2.35 0.16
CA ASP A 257 18.89 2.06 1.55
C ASP A 257 18.02 0.81 1.66
N SER A 258 18.27 0.03 2.72
CA SER A 258 17.39 -1.05 3.17
C SER A 258 16.48 -0.51 4.27
N LEU A 259 15.23 -0.20 3.93
CA LEU A 259 14.25 0.40 4.85
C LEU A 259 13.16 -0.60 5.21
N VAL A 260 12.70 -0.56 6.46
CA VAL A 260 11.52 -1.29 6.90
C VAL A 260 10.53 -0.32 7.53
N SER A 261 9.44 -0.05 6.83
CA SER A 261 8.36 0.79 7.33
C SER A 261 7.43 -0.01 8.23
N PHE A 262 7.09 0.53 9.41
CA PHE A 262 6.13 -0.05 10.34
C PHE A 262 5.25 1.04 10.98
N CYS A 263 4.11 0.62 11.54
CA CYS A 263 3.22 1.50 12.32
C CYS A 263 2.54 0.73 13.47
N ASN A 264 1.23 0.78 13.57
CA ASN A 264 0.48 -0.07 14.50
C ASN A 264 0.05 -1.41 13.87
N THR A 265 -0.44 -1.38 12.63
CA THR A 265 -1.10 -2.48 11.91
C THR A 265 -0.78 -2.50 10.41
N GLY A 266 0.35 -1.94 9.99
CA GLY A 266 0.75 -1.89 8.58
C GLY A 266 -0.16 -1.04 7.68
N HIS A 267 -0.90 -0.10 8.24
CA HIS A 267 -1.81 0.78 7.51
C HIS A 267 -1.10 2.10 7.13
N TRP A 268 -0.71 2.93 8.11
CA TRP A 268 0.09 4.14 7.86
C TRP A 268 1.49 3.82 7.33
N ALA A 269 2.04 2.68 7.75
CA ALA A 269 3.32 2.22 7.24
C ALA A 269 3.29 1.91 5.73
N ALA A 270 2.14 1.50 5.20
CA ALA A 270 1.97 1.31 3.78
C ALA A 270 2.06 2.63 3.00
N THR A 271 1.62 3.76 3.59
CA THR A 271 1.82 5.09 3.00
C THR A 271 3.30 5.44 2.91
N ASN A 272 4.09 5.24 4.00
CA ASN A 272 5.54 5.46 3.97
C ASN A 272 6.21 4.55 2.95
N TRP A 273 5.85 3.26 2.96
CA TRP A 273 6.38 2.30 1.97
C TRP A 273 6.08 2.76 0.54
N PHE A 274 4.84 3.15 0.25
CA PHE A 274 4.43 3.62 -1.07
C PHE A 274 5.21 4.86 -1.52
N ALA A 275 5.33 5.85 -0.63
CA ALA A 275 6.06 7.08 -0.95
C ALA A 275 7.56 6.84 -1.12
N LEU A 276 8.18 6.04 -0.26
CA LEU A 276 9.61 5.73 -0.34
C LEU A 276 9.94 4.82 -1.53
N SER A 277 9.18 3.72 -1.71
CA SER A 277 9.42 2.73 -2.77
C SER A 277 8.97 3.22 -4.14
N GLU A 278 7.70 3.67 -4.25
CA GLU A 278 7.07 3.90 -5.55
C GLU A 278 7.27 5.33 -6.07
N LEU A 279 7.31 6.33 -5.19
CA LEU A 279 7.48 7.72 -5.59
C LEU A 279 8.95 8.17 -5.51
N ALA A 280 9.61 7.92 -4.40
CA ALA A 280 11.02 8.31 -4.23
C ALA A 280 12.01 7.33 -4.88
N GLY A 281 11.57 6.12 -5.28
CA GLY A 281 12.40 5.13 -5.98
C GLY A 281 13.42 4.41 -5.09
N ILE A 282 13.18 4.32 -3.78
CA ILE A 282 14.04 3.59 -2.84
C ILE A 282 13.60 2.12 -2.82
N GLU A 283 14.08 1.33 -3.78
CA GLU A 283 13.62 -0.05 -4.05
C GLU A 283 13.85 -1.02 -2.89
N GLY A 284 14.79 -0.74 -1.99
CA GLY A 284 15.06 -1.54 -0.78
C GLY A 284 14.04 -1.38 0.34
N THR A 285 12.94 -0.65 0.11
CA THR A 285 11.91 -0.41 1.13
C THR A 285 10.97 -1.61 1.25
N ARG A 286 10.86 -2.16 2.47
CA ARG A 286 9.93 -3.24 2.82
C ARG A 286 8.88 -2.76 3.82
N LEU A 287 7.74 -3.42 3.86
CA LEU A 287 6.68 -3.20 4.84
C LEU A 287 6.69 -4.32 5.88
N TYR A 288 6.70 -3.96 7.17
CA TYR A 288 6.38 -4.87 8.26
C TYR A 288 4.88 -4.73 8.60
N PRO A 289 4.02 -5.64 8.09
CA PRO A 289 2.57 -5.43 8.14
C PRO A 289 1.98 -5.59 9.54
N GLU A 290 2.47 -6.52 10.36
CA GLU A 290 1.96 -6.74 11.72
C GLU A 290 2.36 -5.64 12.69
N SER A 291 3.48 -4.96 12.41
CA SER A 291 3.87 -3.73 13.10
C SER A 291 3.83 -3.85 14.64
N MET A 292 3.49 -2.77 15.34
CA MET A 292 3.52 -2.76 16.80
C MET A 292 2.45 -3.62 17.48
N VAL A 293 1.37 -3.97 16.78
CA VAL A 293 0.38 -4.91 17.33
C VAL A 293 0.97 -6.31 17.40
N GLY A 294 1.61 -6.82 16.35
CA GLY A 294 2.34 -8.09 16.38
C GLY A 294 3.50 -8.02 17.36
N TRP A 295 4.46 -7.13 17.14
CA TRP A 295 5.68 -7.00 17.93
C TRP A 295 5.46 -6.89 19.43
N SER A 296 4.50 -6.07 19.87
CA SER A 296 4.26 -5.87 21.31
C SER A 296 3.72 -7.11 22.03
N LYS A 297 3.15 -8.08 21.28
CA LYS A 297 2.63 -9.35 21.80
C LYS A 297 3.67 -10.46 21.86
N SER A 298 4.66 -10.41 20.98
CA SER A 298 5.72 -11.44 20.89
C SER A 298 6.75 -11.38 22.02
N GLY A 299 6.66 -10.37 22.89
CA GLY A 299 7.54 -10.25 24.07
C GLY A 299 8.91 -9.64 23.79
N HIS A 300 9.21 -9.26 22.56
CA HIS A 300 10.47 -8.63 22.15
C HIS A 300 10.74 -7.31 22.87
N GLU A 301 11.99 -6.88 22.86
CA GLU A 301 12.41 -5.58 23.37
C GLU A 301 11.68 -4.44 22.65
N MET A 302 11.37 -3.37 23.40
CA MET A 302 10.73 -2.16 22.89
C MET A 302 11.44 -0.93 23.43
N ALA A 303 11.57 0.08 22.58
CA ALA A 303 12.05 1.41 22.98
C ALA A 303 10.89 2.34 23.35
N ASN A 304 11.20 3.45 24.00
CA ASN A 304 10.26 4.50 24.39
C ASN A 304 9.07 4.01 25.24
N VAL A 305 9.26 2.90 25.96
CA VAL A 305 8.24 2.41 26.90
C VAL A 305 8.14 3.36 28.08
N PRO A 306 6.96 3.90 28.43
CA PRO A 306 6.83 4.83 29.55
C PRO A 306 7.09 4.13 30.88
N GLY A 307 7.84 4.81 31.78
CA GLY A 307 8.01 4.34 33.14
C GLY A 307 6.67 4.26 33.91
N PRO A 308 6.63 3.59 35.07
CA PRO A 308 5.38 3.28 35.81
C PRO A 308 4.49 4.51 36.07
N VAL A 309 5.08 5.63 36.50
CA VAL A 309 4.33 6.87 36.78
C VAL A 309 3.69 7.46 35.52
N ARG A 310 4.45 7.56 34.44
CA ARG A 310 3.96 8.06 33.16
C ARG A 310 2.91 7.12 32.55
N ASN A 311 3.11 5.83 32.69
CA ASN A 311 2.15 4.82 32.24
C ASN A 311 0.81 4.96 32.98
N LEU A 312 0.84 5.11 34.32
CA LEU A 312 -0.35 5.36 35.12
C LEU A 312 -1.05 6.66 34.70
N TRP A 313 -0.30 7.74 34.53
CA TRP A 313 -0.82 9.02 34.06
C TRP A 313 -1.52 8.91 32.72
N ASN A 314 -0.89 8.24 31.74
CA ASN A 314 -1.45 8.03 30.41
C ASN A 314 -2.76 7.24 30.46
N LYS A 315 -2.85 6.22 31.32
CA LYS A 315 -4.08 5.44 31.54
C LYS A 315 -5.21 6.29 32.13
N VAL A 316 -4.91 7.07 33.17
CA VAL A 316 -5.90 7.93 33.85
C VAL A 316 -6.40 9.05 32.95
N THR A 317 -5.54 9.56 32.08
CA THR A 317 -5.90 10.64 31.12
C THR A 317 -6.46 10.13 29.79
N GLY A 318 -6.74 8.84 29.66
CA GLY A 318 -7.38 8.25 28.48
C GLY A 318 -6.52 8.27 27.21
N LYS A 319 -5.18 8.27 27.34
CA LYS A 319 -4.27 8.22 26.19
C LYS A 319 -4.15 6.82 25.58
N TYR A 320 -4.52 5.78 26.34
CA TYR A 320 -4.68 4.37 25.93
C TYR A 320 -5.37 3.51 26.99
#